data_06a5cb985d716ce3fcfc816c3eb632c1
#
_entry.id   06a5cb985d716ce3fcfc816c3eb632c1
#
_cell.length_a   1.000
_cell.length_b   1.000
_cell.length_c   1.000
_cell.angle_alpha   90.00
_cell.angle_beta   90.00
_cell.angle_gamma   90.00
#
_symmetry.space_group_name_H-M   'P 1'
#
loop_
_entity.id
_entity.type
_entity.pdbx_description
1 polymer ?
#
loop_
_entity_poly.entity_id
_entity_poly.type
_entity_poly.pdbx_seq_one_letter_code
_entity_poly.pdbx_strand_id
1 'polypeptide(L)'
;KDRKWPSNCWNNSILMKFLRNPLFKIFLIALFLVVPGNALAQSSASLDRLVSQIESMFPPLEGYVIAVEGSGLTLDLRQGMAVKKGDRLKLIRYGRELFHPVTKKKVGQKETDLGEVEVLEVRKDYSLARALNPTVLPKEGDGVRSAFQKLSFLVAPPQVKSKKKINTDRLRYNLESRINRHPRFEVPAFDLGLWMVDEKLNIKSTLQSKNLKKLLRKVQADFILVPSVRTVKGKMALNYKLVSAIDGSLKKQANILSEDLPAPDAPRERESGTQTSFKQKKDLFKFVGKQEFPYEVIDFDVGDLNGDGKNEFVLIDRYRVMIFENKKGRLKRISMVKT
;
A
#
# COMPACT_ATOMS: atom_id res chain seq x y z
N LYS A 1 66.15 42.78 -1.48
CA LYS A 1 65.87 42.45 -0.02
C LYS A 1 64.87 41.33 -0.03
N ASP A 2 65.36 40.12 -0.13
CA ASP A 2 64.62 38.86 -0.19
C ASP A 2 64.29 38.40 1.23
N ARG A 3 63.02 38.21 1.52
CA ARG A 3 62.61 37.51 2.73
C ARG A 3 62.23 36.08 2.35
N LYS A 4 63.12 35.13 2.64
CA LYS A 4 62.85 33.71 2.64
C LYS A 4 61.89 33.35 3.75
N TRP A 5 60.86 32.59 3.41
CA TRP A 5 59.97 31.89 4.34
C TRP A 5 60.62 30.57 4.77
N PRO A 6 60.56 30.15 6.03
CA PRO A 6 61.07 28.86 6.47
C PRO A 6 60.10 27.75 6.08
N SER A 7 60.63 26.73 5.43
CA SER A 7 59.95 25.47 5.13
C SER A 7 59.80 24.64 6.41
N ASN A 8 58.58 24.61 6.99
CA ASN A 8 58.28 23.66 8.04
C ASN A 8 58.03 22.27 7.44
N CYS A 9 59.00 21.40 7.62
CA CYS A 9 58.90 19.95 7.42
C CYS A 9 57.90 19.38 8.41
N TRP A 10 56.70 19.11 7.96
CA TRP A 10 55.79 18.24 8.69
C TRP A 10 56.28 16.82 8.60
N ASN A 11 56.63 16.28 9.77
CA ASN A 11 57.25 14.97 9.95
C ASN A 11 56.21 13.85 9.68
N ASN A 12 56.16 13.36 8.45
CA ASN A 12 55.31 12.28 7.97
C ASN A 12 55.58 10.90 8.63
N SER A 13 56.54 10.85 9.57
CA SER A 13 56.98 9.59 10.18
C SER A 13 56.03 9.03 11.24
N ILE A 14 55.20 9.86 11.87
CA ILE A 14 54.31 9.41 12.92
C ILE A 14 53.03 8.80 12.33
N LEU A 15 52.47 9.41 11.29
CA LEU A 15 51.23 8.90 10.64
C LEU A 15 51.48 7.55 9.95
N MET A 16 52.67 7.35 9.36
CA MET A 16 53.05 6.09 8.70
C MET A 16 53.30 4.94 9.69
N LYS A 17 53.67 5.23 10.94
CA LYS A 17 53.84 4.19 11.98
C LYS A 17 52.52 3.67 12.49
N PHE A 18 51.47 4.50 12.57
CA PHE A 18 50.11 4.08 12.96
C PHE A 18 49.44 3.20 11.91
N LEU A 19 49.66 3.47 10.62
CA LEU A 19 49.08 2.68 9.51
C LEU A 19 49.77 1.29 9.32
N ARG A 20 50.96 1.06 9.92
CA ARG A 20 51.64 -0.24 9.87
C ARG A 20 51.27 -1.17 11.02
N ASN A 21 50.53 -0.70 12.02
CA ASN A 21 50.13 -1.55 13.14
C ASN A 21 48.90 -2.40 12.77
N PRO A 22 49.02 -3.75 12.73
CA PRO A 22 47.91 -4.63 12.33
C PRO A 22 46.70 -4.49 13.28
N LEU A 23 46.92 -4.16 14.56
CA LEU A 23 45.84 -3.92 15.53
C LEU A 23 45.03 -2.66 15.21
N PHE A 24 45.66 -1.62 14.65
CA PHE A 24 44.96 -0.40 14.24
C PHE A 24 44.09 -0.61 13.00
N LYS A 25 44.53 -1.48 12.07
CA LYS A 25 43.73 -1.89 10.91
C LYS A 25 42.49 -2.69 11.33
N ILE A 26 42.63 -3.58 12.31
CA ILE A 26 41.49 -4.33 12.89
C ILE A 26 40.52 -3.39 13.58
N PHE A 27 41.02 -2.37 14.31
CA PHE A 27 40.18 -1.39 14.98
C PHE A 27 39.43 -0.49 13.98
N LEU A 28 40.02 -0.11 12.86
CA LEU A 28 39.39 0.68 11.79
C LEU A 28 38.36 -0.16 11.02
N ILE A 29 38.58 -1.45 10.83
CA ILE A 29 37.60 -2.39 10.23
C ILE A 29 36.46 -2.65 11.19
N ALA A 30 36.70 -2.76 12.51
CA ALA A 30 35.67 -2.92 13.53
C ALA A 30 34.81 -1.67 13.67
N LEU A 31 35.34 -0.46 13.48
CA LEU A 31 34.60 0.79 13.52
C LEU A 31 33.65 0.96 12.31
N PHE A 32 33.97 0.35 11.16
CA PHE A 32 33.07 0.34 9.99
C PHE A 32 31.98 -0.72 10.03
N LEU A 33 32.10 -1.73 10.92
CA LEU A 33 31.06 -2.77 11.11
C LEU A 33 29.97 -2.39 12.12
N VAL A 34 30.11 -1.28 12.84
CA VAL A 34 29.06 -0.72 13.69
C VAL A 34 28.34 0.41 12.93
N VAL A 35 27.87 0.13 11.72
CA VAL A 35 26.78 0.92 11.14
C VAL A 35 25.49 0.40 11.79
N PRO A 36 24.76 1.21 12.57
CA PRO A 36 23.48 0.79 13.08
C PRO A 36 22.53 0.62 11.88
N GLY A 37 22.47 -0.59 11.33
CA GLY A 37 21.52 -0.99 10.29
C GLY A 37 20.05 -0.97 10.72
N ASN A 38 19.73 -0.25 11.81
CA ASN A 38 18.41 -0.26 12.42
C ASN A 38 17.49 0.91 12.02
N ALA A 39 17.97 1.85 11.20
CA ALA A 39 17.17 3.04 10.86
C ALA A 39 16.09 2.80 9.79
N LEU A 40 16.16 1.71 9.02
CA LEU A 40 15.19 1.42 7.95
C LEU A 40 14.09 0.43 8.36
N ALA A 41 14.27 -0.30 9.45
CA ALA A 41 13.31 -1.34 9.87
C ALA A 41 12.18 -0.84 10.78
N GLN A 42 12.32 0.31 11.44
CA GLN A 42 11.39 0.78 12.46
C GLN A 42 10.10 1.41 11.92
N SER A 43 10.09 1.94 10.69
CA SER A 43 8.89 2.60 10.13
C SER A 43 7.78 1.61 9.72
N SER A 44 7.97 0.32 9.90
CA SER A 44 7.08 -0.72 9.41
C SER A 44 6.09 -1.26 10.45
N ALA A 45 6.48 -1.33 11.71
CA ALA A 45 5.73 -2.06 12.74
C ALA A 45 4.31 -1.54 12.99
N SER A 46 4.10 -0.22 12.94
CA SER A 46 2.78 0.39 13.15
C SER A 46 1.83 0.09 11.99
N LEU A 47 2.35 0.14 10.75
CA LEU A 47 1.56 -0.15 9.56
C LEU A 47 1.27 -1.63 9.44
N ASP A 48 2.21 -2.50 9.81
CA ASP A 48 2.01 -3.95 9.86
C ASP A 48 0.92 -4.32 10.87
N ARG A 49 0.93 -3.70 12.05
CA ARG A 49 -0.17 -3.85 13.03
C ARG A 49 -1.52 -3.42 12.48
N LEU A 50 -1.56 -2.33 11.69
CA LEU A 50 -2.80 -1.89 11.05
C LEU A 50 -3.31 -2.95 10.07
N VAL A 51 -2.44 -3.46 9.19
CA VAL A 51 -2.81 -4.49 8.22
C VAL A 51 -3.26 -5.76 8.93
N SER A 52 -2.54 -6.23 9.96
CA SER A 52 -2.94 -7.39 10.76
C SER A 52 -4.28 -7.20 11.49
N GLN A 53 -4.57 -5.99 11.97
CA GLN A 53 -5.89 -5.68 12.54
C GLN A 53 -7.01 -5.69 11.49
N ILE A 54 -6.72 -5.27 10.27
CA ILE A 54 -7.68 -5.41 9.16
C ILE A 54 -7.85 -6.88 8.80
N GLU A 55 -6.76 -7.62 8.67
CA GLU A 55 -6.79 -9.05 8.35
C GLU A 55 -7.64 -9.85 9.35
N SER A 56 -7.48 -9.60 10.64
CA SER A 56 -8.25 -10.27 11.69
C SER A 56 -9.77 -10.05 11.61
N MET A 57 -10.21 -9.04 10.87
CA MET A 57 -11.65 -8.79 10.62
C MET A 57 -12.23 -9.65 9.50
N PHE A 58 -11.37 -10.21 8.68
CA PHE A 58 -11.75 -11.02 7.52
C PHE A 58 -11.08 -12.40 7.62
N PRO A 59 -11.42 -13.20 8.64
CA PRO A 59 -10.88 -14.55 8.74
C PRO A 59 -11.21 -15.31 7.45
N PRO A 60 -10.31 -16.16 6.96
CA PRO A 60 -10.63 -17.04 5.85
C PRO A 60 -11.83 -17.89 6.27
N LEU A 61 -12.81 -17.98 5.38
CA LEU A 61 -13.91 -18.91 5.58
C LEU A 61 -13.39 -20.29 5.18
N GLU A 62 -13.26 -21.17 6.17
CA GLU A 62 -12.84 -22.56 5.99
C GLU A 62 -13.84 -23.48 6.66
N GLY A 63 -14.09 -24.62 6.05
CA GLY A 63 -14.99 -25.65 6.54
C GLY A 63 -14.74 -26.96 5.84
N TYR A 64 -15.59 -27.94 6.11
CA TYR A 64 -15.51 -29.30 5.55
C TYR A 64 -16.83 -29.74 4.99
N VAL A 65 -16.76 -30.64 4.01
CA VAL A 65 -17.90 -31.41 3.54
C VAL A 65 -18.22 -32.48 4.59
N ILE A 66 -19.39 -32.41 5.18
CA ILE A 66 -19.85 -33.36 6.21
C ILE A 66 -20.82 -34.43 5.69
N ALA A 67 -21.42 -34.19 4.53
CA ALA A 67 -22.21 -35.19 3.82
C ALA A 67 -22.27 -34.88 2.33
N VAL A 68 -22.45 -35.93 1.52
CA VAL A 68 -22.57 -35.88 0.05
C VAL A 68 -23.81 -36.61 -0.38
N GLU A 69 -24.74 -35.93 -1.08
CA GLU A 69 -25.99 -36.52 -1.60
C GLU A 69 -26.11 -36.17 -3.09
N GLY A 70 -25.65 -37.08 -3.94
CA GLY A 70 -25.59 -36.82 -5.39
C GLY A 70 -24.66 -35.65 -5.72
N SER A 71 -25.20 -34.56 -6.29
CA SER A 71 -24.48 -33.33 -6.54
C SER A 71 -24.57 -32.30 -5.37
N GLY A 72 -25.39 -32.62 -4.37
CA GLY A 72 -25.56 -31.81 -3.17
C GLY A 72 -24.50 -32.11 -2.13
N LEU A 73 -24.04 -31.07 -1.46
CA LEU A 73 -23.02 -31.13 -0.40
C LEU A 73 -23.60 -30.45 0.86
N THR A 74 -23.36 -31.06 1.99
CA THR A 74 -23.60 -30.45 3.29
C THR A 74 -22.25 -30.00 3.85
N LEU A 75 -22.15 -28.73 4.23
CA LEU A 75 -20.93 -28.10 4.75
C LEU A 75 -21.11 -27.79 6.23
N ASP A 76 -20.05 -27.89 7.03
CA ASP A 76 -20.05 -27.47 8.45
C ASP A 76 -20.06 -25.94 8.63
N LEU A 77 -20.20 -25.19 7.54
CA LEU A 77 -20.38 -23.74 7.56
C LEU A 77 -21.81 -23.39 7.98
N ARG A 78 -21.98 -22.51 8.95
CA ARG A 78 -23.27 -22.24 9.59
C ARG A 78 -23.59 -20.75 9.73
N GLN A 79 -24.81 -20.44 10.10
CA GLN A 79 -25.23 -19.09 10.42
C GLN A 79 -24.34 -18.49 11.53
N GLY A 80 -23.93 -17.22 11.36
CA GLY A 80 -22.96 -16.55 12.22
C GLY A 80 -21.49 -16.64 11.73
N MET A 81 -21.16 -17.55 10.82
CA MET A 81 -19.94 -17.50 10.05
C MET A 81 -20.09 -16.54 8.86
N ALA A 82 -18.98 -16.14 8.24
CA ALA A 82 -19.01 -15.17 7.11
C ALA A 82 -19.47 -15.79 5.78
N VAL A 83 -20.35 -16.80 5.83
CA VAL A 83 -20.91 -17.50 4.67
C VAL A 83 -22.30 -16.98 4.34
N LYS A 84 -22.60 -16.87 3.03
CA LYS A 84 -23.89 -16.41 2.51
C LYS A 84 -24.35 -17.29 1.36
N LYS A 85 -25.65 -17.30 1.11
CA LYS A 85 -26.21 -17.89 -0.11
C LYS A 85 -25.62 -17.23 -1.35
N GLY A 86 -25.17 -18.04 -2.32
CA GLY A 86 -24.51 -17.62 -3.55
C GLY A 86 -22.99 -17.49 -3.43
N ASP A 87 -22.41 -17.68 -2.25
CA ASP A 87 -20.97 -17.70 -2.11
C ASP A 87 -20.36 -18.88 -2.87
N ARG A 88 -19.26 -18.61 -3.57
CA ARG A 88 -18.46 -19.63 -4.23
C ARG A 88 -17.23 -19.94 -3.39
N LEU A 89 -17.06 -21.21 -3.08
CA LEU A 89 -15.96 -21.70 -2.27
C LEU A 89 -15.14 -22.69 -3.08
N LYS A 90 -13.83 -22.68 -2.91
CA LYS A 90 -12.95 -23.72 -3.46
C LYS A 90 -13.17 -25.02 -2.69
N LEU A 91 -13.29 -26.11 -3.43
CA LEU A 91 -13.34 -27.46 -2.90
C LEU A 91 -11.95 -28.10 -3.00
N ILE A 92 -11.43 -28.62 -1.91
CA ILE A 92 -10.05 -29.04 -1.79
C ILE A 92 -10.01 -30.40 -1.11
N ARG A 93 -9.18 -31.32 -1.62
CA ARG A 93 -8.88 -32.56 -0.95
C ARG A 93 -7.52 -32.50 -0.26
N TYR A 94 -7.53 -32.71 1.04
CA TYR A 94 -6.31 -32.81 1.80
C TYR A 94 -5.68 -34.19 1.64
N GLY A 95 -4.42 -34.21 1.23
CA GLY A 95 -3.61 -35.42 1.08
C GLY A 95 -2.63 -35.60 2.22
N ARG A 96 -1.49 -36.24 1.93
CA ARG A 96 -0.45 -36.51 2.92
C ARG A 96 0.13 -35.23 3.53
N GLU A 97 0.53 -35.31 4.79
CA GLU A 97 1.29 -34.27 5.44
C GLU A 97 2.67 -34.07 4.79
N LEU A 98 3.08 -32.83 4.70
CA LEU A 98 4.37 -32.44 4.15
C LEU A 98 5.29 -32.01 5.28
N PHE A 99 6.48 -32.61 5.32
CA PHE A 99 7.50 -32.29 6.31
C PHE A 99 8.74 -31.70 5.62
N HIS A 100 9.34 -30.72 6.23
CA HIS A 100 10.59 -30.14 5.75
C HIS A 100 11.71 -31.20 5.79
N PRO A 101 12.42 -31.47 4.67
CA PRO A 101 13.35 -32.61 4.59
C PRO A 101 14.49 -32.54 5.62
N VAL A 102 14.95 -31.33 5.95
CA VAL A 102 16.07 -31.10 6.88
C VAL A 102 15.56 -30.94 8.32
N THR A 103 14.61 -30.01 8.55
CA THR A 103 14.17 -29.68 9.93
C THR A 103 13.14 -30.65 10.48
N LYS A 104 12.59 -31.55 9.66
CA LYS A 104 11.51 -32.50 10.00
C LYS A 104 10.23 -31.85 10.55
N LYS A 105 10.14 -30.52 10.50
CA LYS A 105 8.94 -29.79 10.92
C LYS A 105 7.84 -29.95 9.89
N LYS A 106 6.59 -30.11 10.35
CA LYS A 106 5.40 -30.10 9.50
C LYS A 106 5.29 -28.72 8.81
N VAL A 107 5.18 -28.72 7.48
CA VAL A 107 5.07 -27.52 6.63
C VAL A 107 3.63 -27.30 6.15
N GLY A 108 2.81 -28.37 6.16
CA GLY A 108 1.42 -28.32 5.71
C GLY A 108 0.93 -29.69 5.26
N GLN A 109 -0.10 -29.70 4.41
CA GLN A 109 -0.62 -30.89 3.73
C GLN A 109 -0.63 -30.68 2.23
N LYS A 110 -0.52 -31.76 1.47
CA LYS A 110 -0.73 -31.70 0.02
C LYS A 110 -2.21 -31.38 -0.23
N GLU A 111 -2.47 -30.33 -1.00
CA GLU A 111 -3.83 -29.97 -1.41
C GLU A 111 -4.04 -30.33 -2.87
N THR A 112 -5.22 -30.87 -3.18
CA THR A 112 -5.67 -31.11 -4.55
C THR A 112 -6.93 -30.29 -4.77
N ASP A 113 -6.92 -29.40 -5.76
CA ASP A 113 -8.08 -28.60 -6.15
C ASP A 113 -9.10 -29.51 -6.86
N LEU A 114 -10.32 -29.55 -6.36
CA LEU A 114 -11.42 -30.34 -6.90
C LEU A 114 -12.43 -29.49 -7.66
N GLY A 115 -12.24 -28.18 -7.73
CA GLY A 115 -13.15 -27.23 -8.34
C GLY A 115 -13.82 -26.29 -7.31
N GLU A 116 -15.02 -25.87 -7.62
CA GLU A 116 -15.77 -24.91 -6.79
C GLU A 116 -17.12 -25.48 -6.34
N VAL A 117 -17.62 -24.98 -5.24
CA VAL A 117 -18.97 -25.20 -4.75
C VAL A 117 -19.70 -23.87 -4.60
N GLU A 118 -21.00 -23.87 -4.85
CA GLU A 118 -21.89 -22.73 -4.63
C GLU A 118 -22.79 -23.01 -3.42
N VAL A 119 -22.80 -22.10 -2.47
CA VAL A 119 -23.67 -22.18 -1.29
C VAL A 119 -25.11 -21.86 -1.70
N LEU A 120 -26.01 -22.80 -1.53
CA LEU A 120 -27.42 -22.68 -1.89
C LEU A 120 -28.26 -22.15 -0.73
N GLU A 121 -27.94 -22.58 0.48
CA GLU A 121 -28.69 -22.24 1.69
C GLU A 121 -27.78 -22.28 2.92
N VAL A 122 -27.92 -21.30 3.81
CA VAL A 122 -27.22 -21.26 5.11
C VAL A 122 -28.23 -21.49 6.22
N ARG A 123 -28.04 -22.56 6.97
CA ARG A 123 -28.89 -22.95 8.10
C ARG A 123 -28.19 -22.64 9.44
N LYS A 124 -28.90 -22.87 10.53
CA LYS A 124 -28.41 -22.60 11.88
C LYS A 124 -27.11 -23.36 12.15
N ASP A 125 -27.01 -24.61 11.77
CA ASP A 125 -25.91 -25.51 12.17
C ASP A 125 -25.04 -25.99 10.99
N TYR A 126 -25.48 -25.81 9.73
CA TYR A 126 -24.79 -26.22 8.52
C TYR A 126 -25.23 -25.42 7.30
N SER A 127 -24.59 -25.61 6.16
CA SER A 127 -24.99 -25.03 4.89
C SER A 127 -25.14 -26.12 3.84
N LEU A 128 -26.09 -25.91 2.91
CA LEU A 128 -26.24 -26.71 1.71
C LEU A 128 -25.53 -26.04 0.56
N ALA A 129 -24.78 -26.81 -0.21
CA ALA A 129 -24.05 -26.34 -1.36
C ALA A 129 -24.17 -27.32 -2.53
N ARG A 130 -23.76 -26.87 -3.71
CA ARG A 130 -23.71 -27.67 -4.93
C ARG A 130 -22.31 -27.56 -5.52
N ALA A 131 -21.73 -28.69 -5.91
CA ALA A 131 -20.46 -28.69 -6.64
C ALA A 131 -20.66 -28.13 -8.06
N LEU A 132 -19.76 -27.23 -8.46
CA LEU A 132 -19.73 -26.63 -9.79
C LEU A 132 -18.58 -27.28 -10.56
N ASN A 133 -18.92 -28.09 -11.60
CA ASN A 133 -17.95 -28.74 -12.49
C ASN A 133 -16.78 -29.42 -11.73
N PRO A 134 -17.04 -30.33 -10.81
CA PRO A 134 -15.98 -30.96 -10.05
C PRO A 134 -15.10 -31.83 -10.97
N THR A 135 -13.78 -31.66 -10.88
CA THR A 135 -12.81 -32.49 -11.61
C THR A 135 -12.74 -33.89 -11.04
N VAL A 136 -13.08 -34.06 -9.77
CA VAL A 136 -13.16 -35.34 -9.05
C VAL A 136 -14.38 -35.28 -8.14
N LEU A 137 -15.08 -36.41 -7.98
CA LEU A 137 -16.26 -36.49 -7.11
C LEU A 137 -15.90 -36.07 -5.68
N PRO A 138 -16.66 -35.15 -5.11
CA PRO A 138 -16.54 -34.75 -3.71
C PRO A 138 -16.78 -35.90 -2.76
N LYS A 139 -16.18 -35.85 -1.59
CA LYS A 139 -16.43 -36.82 -0.52
C LYS A 139 -16.42 -36.11 0.85
N GLU A 140 -16.95 -36.78 1.84
CA GLU A 140 -16.85 -36.35 3.24
C GLU A 140 -15.40 -36.16 3.64
N GLY A 141 -15.13 -35.07 4.40
CA GLY A 141 -13.80 -34.66 4.81
C GLY A 141 -13.04 -33.82 3.78
N ASP A 142 -13.57 -33.62 2.56
CA ASP A 142 -12.99 -32.61 1.67
C ASP A 142 -13.18 -31.22 2.28
N GLY A 143 -12.15 -30.38 2.19
CA GLY A 143 -12.19 -29.01 2.69
C GLY A 143 -12.91 -28.07 1.72
N VAL A 144 -13.56 -27.08 2.27
CA VAL A 144 -14.05 -25.92 1.51
C VAL A 144 -13.44 -24.66 2.09
N ARG A 145 -13.03 -23.75 1.23
CA ARG A 145 -12.57 -22.42 1.67
C ARG A 145 -13.04 -21.33 0.71
N SER A 146 -13.21 -20.12 1.24
CA SER A 146 -13.48 -18.99 0.36
C SER A 146 -12.39 -18.95 -0.72
N ALA A 147 -12.80 -18.95 -1.99
CA ALA A 147 -11.90 -18.55 -3.05
C ALA A 147 -11.26 -17.23 -2.61
N PHE A 148 -9.93 -17.12 -2.72
CA PHE A 148 -9.23 -15.89 -2.31
C PHE A 148 -9.64 -14.74 -3.23
N GLN A 149 -10.88 -14.27 -3.05
CA GLN A 149 -11.26 -13.01 -3.63
C GLN A 149 -10.49 -11.94 -2.87
N LYS A 150 -9.58 -11.29 -3.57
CA LYS A 150 -8.83 -10.20 -2.97
C LYS A 150 -9.81 -9.11 -2.56
N LEU A 151 -9.75 -8.70 -1.31
CA LEU A 151 -10.50 -7.55 -0.83
C LEU A 151 -9.84 -6.28 -1.34
N SER A 152 -10.62 -5.44 -1.97
CA SER A 152 -10.15 -4.23 -2.62
C SER A 152 -10.32 -3.01 -1.70
N PHE A 153 -9.21 -2.28 -1.46
CA PHE A 153 -9.15 -1.14 -0.56
C PHE A 153 -8.77 0.14 -1.28
N LEU A 154 -9.56 1.19 -1.12
CA LEU A 154 -9.15 2.55 -1.46
C LEU A 154 -8.59 3.24 -0.22
N VAL A 155 -7.45 3.87 -0.35
CA VAL A 155 -6.84 4.64 0.75
C VAL A 155 -7.09 6.12 0.53
N ALA A 156 -7.86 6.71 1.44
CA ALA A 156 -8.13 8.14 1.40
C ALA A 156 -6.89 8.97 1.82
N PRO A 157 -6.80 10.22 1.37
CA PRO A 157 -5.74 11.12 1.83
C PRO A 157 -5.71 11.21 3.37
N PRO A 158 -4.54 11.03 4.01
CA PRO A 158 -4.41 11.09 5.46
C PRO A 158 -4.81 12.47 6.00
N GLN A 159 -5.63 12.48 7.05
CA GLN A 159 -6.02 13.71 7.74
C GLN A 159 -5.05 13.98 8.88
N VAL A 160 -4.39 15.13 8.87
CA VAL A 160 -3.45 15.51 9.94
C VAL A 160 -4.14 16.45 10.92
N LYS A 161 -4.31 15.97 12.16
CA LYS A 161 -4.85 16.73 13.31
C LYS A 161 -3.75 16.89 14.38
N SER A 162 -2.54 17.19 13.95
CA SER A 162 -1.37 17.35 14.81
C SER A 162 -0.62 18.63 14.44
N LYS A 163 0.03 19.26 15.44
CA LYS A 163 0.94 20.40 15.20
C LYS A 163 2.25 19.96 14.54
N LYS A 164 2.63 18.69 14.68
CA LYS A 164 3.80 18.14 14.00
C LYS A 164 3.48 17.91 12.54
N LYS A 165 4.32 18.40 11.65
CA LYS A 165 4.23 18.14 10.21
C LYS A 165 4.63 16.68 9.93
N ILE A 166 3.92 16.02 9.03
CA ILE A 166 4.25 14.69 8.52
C ILE A 166 4.14 14.70 7.00
N ASN A 167 4.85 13.78 6.35
CA ASN A 167 4.68 13.56 4.93
C ASN A 167 3.46 12.65 4.69
N THR A 168 2.33 13.26 4.32
CA THR A 168 1.04 12.58 4.12
C THR A 168 1.06 11.65 2.92
N ASP A 169 1.77 12.02 1.83
CA ASP A 169 1.84 11.23 0.62
C ASP A 169 2.68 9.97 0.84
N ARG A 170 3.80 10.11 1.53
CA ARG A 170 4.62 8.98 1.93
C ARG A 170 3.87 8.05 2.89
N LEU A 171 3.09 8.60 3.82
CA LEU A 171 2.24 7.78 4.71
C LEU A 171 1.21 7.01 3.91
N ARG A 172 0.52 7.65 2.96
CA ARG A 172 -0.47 7.00 2.10
C ARG A 172 0.18 5.91 1.26
N TYR A 173 1.29 6.22 0.60
CA TYR A 173 2.03 5.24 -0.20
C TYR A 173 2.46 4.03 0.62
N ASN A 174 3.01 4.25 1.81
CA ASN A 174 3.43 3.16 2.70
C ASN A 174 2.24 2.29 3.12
N LEU A 175 1.07 2.88 3.40
CA LEU A 175 -0.16 2.14 3.69
C LEU A 175 -0.61 1.30 2.50
N GLU A 176 -0.69 1.90 1.31
CA GLU A 176 -1.08 1.21 0.08
C GLU A 176 -0.12 0.07 -0.25
N SER A 177 1.19 0.32 -0.14
CA SER A 177 2.22 -0.70 -0.36
C SER A 177 2.11 -1.87 0.62
N ARG A 178 1.81 -1.61 1.89
CA ARG A 178 1.62 -2.66 2.91
C ARG A 178 0.37 -3.48 2.66
N ILE A 179 -0.73 -2.83 2.31
CA ILE A 179 -1.97 -3.53 1.95
C ILE A 179 -1.73 -4.43 0.74
N ASN A 180 -1.08 -3.93 -0.32
CA ASN A 180 -0.80 -4.70 -1.53
C ASN A 180 0.18 -5.89 -1.33
N ARG A 181 1.02 -5.86 -0.29
CA ARG A 181 1.89 -7.00 0.05
C ARG A 181 1.11 -8.17 0.65
N HIS A 182 -0.07 -7.90 1.18
CA HIS A 182 -0.90 -8.96 1.75
C HIS A 182 -1.58 -9.74 0.63
N PRO A 183 -1.49 -11.11 0.60
CA PRO A 183 -1.97 -11.91 -0.52
C PRO A 183 -3.48 -11.79 -0.77
N ARG A 184 -4.26 -11.46 0.26
CA ARG A 184 -5.72 -11.35 0.21
C ARG A 184 -6.23 -9.92 -0.02
N PHE A 185 -5.34 -8.94 -0.13
CA PHE A 185 -5.71 -7.53 -0.26
C PHE A 185 -5.16 -6.96 -1.55
N GLU A 186 -5.85 -5.96 -2.06
CA GLU A 186 -5.37 -5.17 -3.18
C GLU A 186 -5.77 -3.70 -3.03
N VAL A 187 -4.95 -2.84 -3.58
CA VAL A 187 -5.27 -1.43 -3.75
C VAL A 187 -5.30 -1.15 -5.24
N PRO A 188 -6.47 -0.86 -5.81
CA PRO A 188 -6.58 -0.57 -7.24
C PRO A 188 -5.79 0.69 -7.60
N ALA A 189 -5.32 0.77 -8.84
CA ALA A 189 -4.61 1.92 -9.37
C ALA A 189 -5.55 3.12 -9.57
N PHE A 190 -6.15 3.60 -8.48
CA PHE A 190 -7.09 4.71 -8.45
C PHE A 190 -6.73 5.69 -7.34
N ASP A 191 -6.58 6.97 -7.68
CA ASP A 191 -6.30 8.01 -6.70
C ASP A 191 -7.61 8.61 -6.17
N LEU A 192 -8.03 8.15 -5.00
CA LEU A 192 -9.22 8.66 -4.33
C LEU A 192 -9.09 10.14 -3.99
N GLY A 193 -7.88 10.61 -3.62
CA GLY A 193 -7.64 12.01 -3.29
C GLY A 193 -7.86 12.93 -4.48
N LEU A 194 -7.31 12.56 -5.63
CA LEU A 194 -7.49 13.32 -6.85
C LEU A 194 -8.96 13.32 -7.30
N TRP A 195 -9.62 12.16 -7.28
CA TRP A 195 -11.05 12.09 -7.59
C TRP A 195 -11.89 12.98 -6.66
N MET A 196 -11.56 13.03 -5.36
CA MET A 196 -12.24 13.93 -4.42
C MET A 196 -12.06 15.40 -4.79
N VAL A 197 -10.88 15.81 -5.24
CA VAL A 197 -10.61 17.18 -5.71
C VAL A 197 -11.42 17.49 -6.96
N ASP A 198 -11.41 16.61 -7.96
CA ASP A 198 -12.15 16.77 -9.21
C ASP A 198 -13.66 16.92 -8.97
N GLU A 199 -14.19 16.15 -8.02
CA GLU A 199 -15.61 16.18 -7.66
C GLU A 199 -15.95 17.23 -6.59
N LYS A 200 -14.97 18.01 -6.13
CA LYS A 200 -15.10 19.01 -5.05
C LYS A 200 -15.68 18.42 -3.75
N LEU A 201 -15.25 17.22 -3.42
CA LEU A 201 -15.69 16.47 -2.25
C LEU A 201 -14.64 16.52 -1.14
N ASN A 202 -15.12 16.44 0.10
CA ASN A 202 -14.29 16.12 1.27
C ASN A 202 -14.56 14.69 1.73
N ILE A 203 -13.79 14.16 2.69
CA ILE A 203 -13.95 12.79 3.19
C ILE A 203 -15.39 12.52 3.67
N LYS A 204 -16.00 13.46 4.41
CA LYS A 204 -17.35 13.27 4.94
C LYS A 204 -18.40 13.17 3.82
N SER A 205 -18.30 14.03 2.82
CA SER A 205 -19.21 13.98 1.66
C SER A 205 -18.93 12.78 0.75
N THR A 206 -17.67 12.37 0.60
CA THR A 206 -17.29 11.18 -0.17
C THR A 206 -17.97 9.92 0.35
N LEU A 207 -18.09 9.77 1.66
CA LEU A 207 -18.70 8.60 2.31
C LEU A 207 -20.23 8.59 2.30
N GLN A 208 -20.89 9.58 1.69
CA GLN A 208 -22.33 9.56 1.50
C GLN A 208 -22.71 8.60 0.37
N SER A 209 -23.80 7.85 0.53
CA SER A 209 -24.25 6.80 -0.40
C SER A 209 -24.32 7.26 -1.87
N LYS A 210 -24.75 8.51 -2.13
CA LYS A 210 -24.79 9.08 -3.48
C LYS A 210 -23.39 9.12 -4.13
N ASN A 211 -22.40 9.58 -3.38
CA ASN A 211 -21.05 9.75 -3.89
C ASN A 211 -20.31 8.42 -3.93
N LEU A 212 -20.58 7.50 -3.00
CA LEU A 212 -20.05 6.12 -3.07
C LEU A 212 -20.55 5.40 -4.32
N LYS A 213 -21.83 5.50 -4.68
CA LYS A 213 -22.34 4.95 -5.94
C LYS A 213 -21.65 5.55 -7.16
N LYS A 214 -21.30 6.85 -7.13
CA LYS A 214 -20.54 7.50 -8.21
C LYS A 214 -19.10 7.00 -8.27
N LEU A 215 -18.46 6.83 -7.12
CA LEU A 215 -17.13 6.28 -6.98
C LEU A 215 -17.03 4.85 -7.54
N LEU A 216 -17.97 3.98 -7.11
CA LEU A 216 -17.99 2.57 -7.52
C LEU A 216 -18.25 2.33 -9.01
N ARG A 217 -18.79 3.33 -9.72
CA ARG A 217 -18.84 3.30 -11.20
C ARG A 217 -17.49 3.55 -11.87
N LYS A 218 -16.49 4.05 -11.12
CA LYS A 218 -15.15 4.38 -11.63
C LYS A 218 -14.11 3.34 -11.21
N VAL A 219 -14.30 2.71 -10.06
CA VAL A 219 -13.36 1.75 -9.50
C VAL A 219 -14.12 0.74 -8.65
N GLN A 220 -13.74 -0.53 -8.76
CA GLN A 220 -14.24 -1.56 -7.85
C GLN A 220 -13.47 -1.49 -6.53
N ALA A 221 -14.19 -1.39 -5.44
CA ALA A 221 -13.62 -1.40 -4.09
C ALA A 221 -14.64 -1.93 -3.08
N ASP A 222 -14.16 -2.72 -2.14
CA ASP A 222 -14.97 -3.23 -1.02
C ASP A 222 -14.95 -2.26 0.15
N PHE A 223 -13.80 -1.64 0.39
CA PHE A 223 -13.56 -0.80 1.56
C PHE A 223 -12.82 0.50 1.22
N ILE A 224 -13.08 1.50 2.05
CA ILE A 224 -12.33 2.76 2.07
C ILE A 224 -11.62 2.85 3.41
N LEU A 225 -10.30 2.89 3.40
CA LEU A 225 -9.47 3.15 4.56
C LEU A 225 -9.25 4.66 4.67
N VAL A 226 -9.69 5.25 5.78
CA VAL A 226 -9.54 6.67 6.08
C VAL A 226 -8.52 6.85 7.21
N PRO A 227 -7.24 7.08 6.90
CA PRO A 227 -6.21 7.31 7.89
C PRO A 227 -6.29 8.74 8.43
N SER A 228 -5.97 8.91 9.70
CA SER A 228 -5.79 10.23 10.31
C SER A 228 -4.70 10.18 11.37
N VAL A 229 -3.94 11.26 11.47
CA VAL A 229 -2.87 11.39 12.45
C VAL A 229 -3.22 12.46 13.46
N ARG A 230 -3.06 12.15 14.72
CA ARG A 230 -3.27 13.09 15.84
C ARG A 230 -2.21 12.93 16.92
N THR A 231 -2.06 13.91 17.75
CA THR A 231 -1.23 13.82 18.96
C THR A 231 -2.07 13.33 20.13
N VAL A 232 -1.62 12.28 20.81
CA VAL A 232 -2.25 11.71 22.00
C VAL A 232 -1.18 11.63 23.09
N LYS A 233 -1.38 12.33 24.21
CA LYS A 233 -0.41 12.40 25.32
C LYS A 233 1.02 12.71 24.85
N GLY A 234 1.18 13.70 23.94
CA GLY A 234 2.46 14.12 23.38
C GLY A 234 3.07 13.19 22.31
N LYS A 235 2.54 11.98 22.13
CA LYS A 235 2.98 11.02 21.10
C LYS A 235 2.06 11.08 19.89
N MET A 236 2.60 10.75 18.72
CA MET A 236 1.81 10.66 17.50
C MET A 236 1.05 9.33 17.48
N ALA A 237 -0.20 9.40 17.06
CA ALA A 237 -1.05 8.24 16.88
C ALA A 237 -1.66 8.24 15.48
N LEU A 238 -1.49 7.13 14.80
CA LEU A 238 -2.20 6.82 13.56
C LEU A 238 -3.57 6.24 13.93
N ASN A 239 -4.62 6.92 13.53
CA ASN A 239 -5.97 6.42 13.64
C ASN A 239 -6.43 6.02 12.26
N TYR A 240 -7.26 5.00 12.18
CA TYR A 240 -7.91 4.68 10.93
C TYR A 240 -9.39 4.35 11.14
N LYS A 241 -10.17 4.64 10.11
CA LYS A 241 -11.53 4.15 9.97
C LYS A 241 -11.58 3.29 8.72
N LEU A 242 -12.14 2.11 8.87
CA LEU A 242 -12.45 1.22 7.75
C LEU A 242 -13.95 1.31 7.50
N VAL A 243 -14.30 1.73 6.31
CA VAL A 243 -15.68 2.01 5.89
C VAL A 243 -16.00 1.13 4.69
N SER A 244 -17.18 0.54 4.65
CA SER A 244 -17.67 -0.17 3.47
C SER A 244 -17.84 0.82 2.30
N ALA A 245 -17.29 0.48 1.15
CA ALA A 245 -17.45 1.31 -0.05
C ALA A 245 -18.87 1.20 -0.64
N ILE A 246 -19.61 0.15 -0.29
CA ILE A 246 -20.95 -0.12 -0.82
C ILE A 246 -22.01 0.80 -0.18
N ASP A 247 -21.99 0.89 1.15
CA ASP A 247 -23.05 1.54 1.93
C ASP A 247 -22.56 2.67 2.86
N GLY A 248 -21.25 2.87 2.96
CA GLY A 248 -20.65 3.87 3.83
C GLY A 248 -20.64 3.51 5.31
N SER A 249 -21.03 2.28 5.68
CA SER A 249 -21.04 1.84 7.08
C SER A 249 -19.66 1.70 7.65
N LEU A 250 -19.47 2.17 8.90
CA LEU A 250 -18.20 2.01 9.62
C LEU A 250 -18.04 0.55 10.05
N LYS A 251 -17.00 -0.11 9.58
CA LYS A 251 -16.67 -1.50 9.94
C LYS A 251 -15.73 -1.57 11.13
N LYS A 252 -14.72 -0.69 11.18
CA LYS A 252 -13.73 -0.63 12.27
C LYS A 252 -13.20 0.78 12.43
N GLN A 253 -12.90 1.13 13.67
CA GLN A 253 -12.08 2.29 13.99
C GLN A 253 -11.07 1.86 15.06
N ALA A 254 -9.80 2.17 14.85
CA ALA A 254 -8.76 1.88 15.82
C ALA A 254 -7.69 2.97 15.84
N ASN A 255 -6.93 2.98 16.93
CA ASN A 255 -5.81 3.88 17.16
C ASN A 255 -4.55 3.04 17.35
N ILE A 256 -3.49 3.40 16.63
CA ILE A 256 -2.18 2.78 16.76
C ILE A 256 -1.22 3.88 17.18
N LEU A 257 -0.65 3.75 18.36
CA LEU A 257 0.46 4.61 18.77
C LEU A 257 1.63 4.32 17.83
N SER A 258 2.14 5.37 17.20
CA SER A 258 3.20 5.25 16.21
C SER A 258 4.29 6.27 16.51
N GLU A 259 5.48 5.78 16.74
CA GLU A 259 6.69 6.59 16.82
C GLU A 259 7.33 6.76 15.43
N ASP A 260 6.84 5.99 14.45
CA ASP A 260 7.46 5.74 13.15
C ASP A 260 6.71 6.39 11.97
N LEU A 261 5.97 7.48 12.19
CA LEU A 261 5.32 8.17 11.10
C LEU A 261 6.36 8.93 10.25
N PRO A 262 6.24 8.92 8.92
CA PRO A 262 7.21 9.57 8.05
C PRO A 262 7.31 11.05 8.38
N ALA A 263 8.52 11.48 8.75
CA ALA A 263 8.84 12.88 8.93
C ALA A 263 8.62 13.65 7.61
N PRO A 264 8.40 14.97 7.64
CA PRO A 264 8.48 15.78 6.45
C PRO A 264 9.82 15.53 5.79
N ASP A 265 9.84 15.50 4.46
CA ASP A 265 11.11 15.51 3.76
C ASP A 265 11.89 16.75 4.18
N ALA A 266 13.17 16.61 4.46
CA ALA A 266 14.05 17.74 4.64
C ALA A 266 13.89 18.67 3.42
N PRO A 267 13.83 20.00 3.62
CA PRO A 267 13.88 20.92 2.50
C PRO A 267 15.10 20.49 1.67
N ARG A 268 14.88 20.12 0.42
CA ARG A 268 16.02 19.93 -0.48
C ARG A 268 16.72 21.27 -0.50
N GLU A 269 17.94 21.33 0.04
CA GLU A 269 18.84 22.40 -0.34
C GLU A 269 18.84 22.38 -1.85
N ARG A 270 18.25 23.40 -2.46
CA ARG A 270 18.42 23.59 -3.89
C ARG A 270 19.92 23.69 -4.03
N GLU A 271 20.55 22.64 -4.54
CA GLU A 271 21.87 22.81 -5.11
C GLU A 271 21.73 24.06 -5.95
N SER A 272 22.47 25.08 -5.62
CA SER A 272 22.53 26.31 -6.38
C SER A 272 23.23 25.95 -7.69
N GLY A 273 22.52 25.18 -8.51
CA GLY A 273 22.81 25.06 -9.92
C GLY A 273 22.85 26.50 -10.41
N THR A 274 23.99 26.88 -10.91
CA THR A 274 24.35 28.15 -11.52
C THR A 274 23.09 28.85 -12.03
N GLN A 275 22.63 29.88 -11.31
CA GLN A 275 21.63 30.76 -11.84
C GLN A 275 22.22 31.41 -13.09
N THR A 276 22.05 30.76 -14.22
CA THR A 276 22.07 31.49 -15.49
C THR A 276 20.91 32.46 -15.39
N SER A 277 21.25 33.69 -15.08
CA SER A 277 20.31 34.81 -15.09
C SER A 277 19.78 34.94 -16.52
N PHE A 278 18.72 34.23 -16.82
CA PHE A 278 17.91 34.57 -17.99
C PHE A 278 17.35 35.97 -17.70
N LYS A 279 17.95 36.99 -18.33
CA LYS A 279 17.31 38.29 -18.45
C LYS A 279 15.90 38.03 -18.96
N GLN A 280 14.90 38.19 -18.09
CA GLN A 280 13.50 38.12 -18.48
C GLN A 280 13.27 39.14 -19.60
N LYS A 281 13.19 38.66 -20.83
CA LYS A 281 12.47 39.40 -21.86
C LYS A 281 11.02 39.39 -21.39
N LYS A 282 10.55 40.51 -20.86
CA LYS A 282 9.13 40.77 -20.64
C LYS A 282 8.40 40.45 -21.94
N ASP A 283 7.30 39.70 -21.87
CA ASP A 283 6.27 39.53 -22.89
C ASP A 283 6.38 38.40 -23.92
N LEU A 284 7.17 37.32 -23.66
CA LEU A 284 7.15 36.17 -24.57
C LEU A 284 6.11 35.10 -24.23
N PHE A 285 5.60 35.07 -23.00
CA PHE A 285 4.66 34.04 -22.55
C PHE A 285 3.42 34.64 -21.91
N LYS A 286 2.26 34.39 -22.50
CA LYS A 286 0.98 34.72 -21.88
C LYS A 286 0.61 33.61 -20.92
N PHE A 287 0.45 33.97 -19.64
CA PHE A 287 -0.07 33.04 -18.62
C PHE A 287 -1.52 32.69 -18.94
N VAL A 288 -1.79 31.40 -19.20
CA VAL A 288 -3.10 30.90 -19.67
C VAL A 288 -3.94 30.35 -18.51
N GLY A 289 -3.31 29.84 -17.46
CA GLY A 289 -4.03 29.29 -16.32
C GLY A 289 -3.09 28.73 -15.24
N LYS A 290 -3.66 28.39 -14.10
CA LYS A 290 -2.99 27.75 -12.97
C LYS A 290 -3.82 26.53 -12.54
N GLN A 291 -3.14 25.42 -12.32
CA GLN A 291 -3.74 24.25 -11.69
C GLN A 291 -2.88 23.82 -10.50
N GLU A 292 -3.51 23.62 -9.37
CA GLU A 292 -2.86 23.11 -8.16
C GLU A 292 -3.11 21.62 -8.04
N PHE A 293 -2.06 20.89 -7.64
CA PHE A 293 -2.14 19.46 -7.38
C PHE A 293 -2.00 19.21 -5.87
N PRO A 294 -2.72 18.22 -5.29
CA PRO A 294 -2.65 17.90 -3.87
C PRO A 294 -1.38 17.10 -3.51
N TYR A 295 -0.36 17.14 -4.35
CA TYR A 295 0.91 16.43 -4.18
C TYR A 295 2.07 17.23 -4.79
N GLU A 296 3.28 16.95 -4.34
CA GLU A 296 4.50 17.57 -4.85
C GLU A 296 4.82 16.97 -6.24
N VAL A 297 4.83 17.79 -7.27
CA VAL A 297 5.33 17.42 -8.61
C VAL A 297 6.84 17.57 -8.60
N ILE A 298 7.55 16.47 -8.86
CA ILE A 298 9.02 16.45 -8.91
C ILE A 298 9.51 16.84 -10.29
N ASP A 299 8.81 16.34 -11.31
CA ASP A 299 9.18 16.55 -12.69
C ASP A 299 7.94 16.51 -13.60
N PHE A 300 8.02 17.13 -14.76
CA PHE A 300 6.97 17.08 -15.76
C PHE A 300 7.54 17.12 -17.17
N ASP A 301 6.81 16.54 -18.09
CA ASP A 301 7.11 16.58 -19.51
C ASP A 301 5.82 16.73 -20.32
N VAL A 302 5.94 17.15 -21.59
CA VAL A 302 4.81 17.42 -22.48
C VAL A 302 5.12 16.83 -23.86
N GLY A 303 4.26 15.97 -24.36
CA GLY A 303 4.42 15.35 -25.67
C GLY A 303 3.16 14.62 -26.11
N ASP A 304 3.07 14.33 -27.40
CA ASP A 304 2.02 13.50 -27.98
C ASP A 304 2.37 12.01 -27.72
N LEU A 305 1.79 11.45 -26.66
CA LEU A 305 2.09 10.08 -26.22
C LEU A 305 1.23 9.03 -26.92
N ASN A 306 0.08 9.42 -27.46
CA ASN A 306 -0.87 8.51 -28.07
C ASN A 306 -0.92 8.62 -29.61
N GLY A 307 -0.22 9.60 -30.20
CA GLY A 307 -0.14 9.81 -31.64
C GLY A 307 -1.39 10.50 -32.25
N ASP A 308 -2.21 11.19 -31.43
CA ASP A 308 -3.42 11.87 -31.90
C ASP A 308 -3.21 13.32 -32.33
N GLY A 309 -1.96 13.79 -32.31
CA GLY A 309 -1.57 15.15 -32.67
C GLY A 309 -1.80 16.18 -31.57
N LYS A 310 -2.18 15.76 -30.37
CA LYS A 310 -2.31 16.64 -29.18
C LYS A 310 -1.32 16.22 -28.13
N ASN A 311 -0.83 17.20 -27.39
CA ASN A 311 0.13 16.93 -26.34
C ASN A 311 -0.57 16.53 -25.03
N GLU A 312 -0.11 15.44 -24.44
CA GLU A 312 -0.35 15.05 -23.05
C GLU A 312 0.70 15.65 -22.15
N PHE A 313 0.35 15.74 -20.86
CA PHE A 313 1.26 16.17 -19.79
C PHE A 313 1.59 14.96 -18.92
N VAL A 314 2.86 14.63 -18.81
CA VAL A 314 3.36 13.64 -17.87
C VAL A 314 3.79 14.36 -16.60
N LEU A 315 3.21 14.03 -15.48
CA LEU A 315 3.60 14.54 -14.17
C LEU A 315 4.14 13.39 -13.34
N ILE A 316 5.29 13.62 -12.74
CA ILE A 316 5.98 12.65 -11.88
C ILE A 316 5.98 13.19 -10.46
N ASP A 317 5.44 12.44 -9.54
CA ASP A 317 5.69 12.62 -8.13
C ASP A 317 6.63 11.53 -7.62
N ARG A 318 6.91 11.51 -6.34
CA ARG A 318 7.86 10.58 -5.72
C ARG A 318 7.50 9.10 -5.91
N TYR A 319 6.25 8.79 -6.20
CA TYR A 319 5.69 7.44 -6.15
C TYR A 319 4.85 7.09 -7.38
N ARG A 320 4.67 8.05 -8.30
CA ARG A 320 3.72 7.88 -9.41
C ARG A 320 4.16 8.64 -10.64
N VAL A 321 3.87 8.04 -11.78
CA VAL A 321 3.87 8.70 -13.09
C VAL A 321 2.41 8.85 -13.50
N MET A 322 1.99 10.06 -13.81
CA MET A 322 0.60 10.39 -14.12
C MET A 322 0.54 11.10 -15.47
N ILE A 323 -0.40 10.70 -16.31
CA ILE A 323 -0.61 11.27 -17.63
C ILE A 323 -1.92 12.04 -17.63
N PHE A 324 -1.88 13.27 -18.13
CA PHE A 324 -3.01 14.17 -18.20
C PHE A 324 -3.21 14.66 -19.65
N GLU A 325 -4.45 14.78 -20.05
CA GLU A 325 -4.86 15.52 -21.26
C GLU A 325 -5.32 16.94 -20.87
N ASN A 326 -5.10 17.89 -21.77
CA ASN A 326 -5.67 19.24 -21.61
C ASN A 326 -7.08 19.29 -22.17
N LYS A 327 -8.08 19.42 -21.31
CA LYS A 327 -9.47 19.64 -21.72
C LYS A 327 -9.90 21.06 -21.38
N LYS A 328 -9.94 21.93 -22.41
CA LYS A 328 -10.40 23.32 -22.27
C LYS A 328 -9.66 24.10 -21.18
N GLY A 329 -8.32 24.00 -21.14
CA GLY A 329 -7.48 24.69 -20.17
C GLY A 329 -7.37 24.03 -18.79
N ARG A 330 -7.91 22.82 -18.61
CA ARG A 330 -7.75 22.00 -17.38
C ARG A 330 -7.11 20.68 -17.71
N LEU A 331 -6.15 20.27 -16.87
CA LEU A 331 -5.53 18.96 -16.98
C LEU A 331 -6.45 17.91 -16.36
N LYS A 332 -6.85 16.95 -17.18
CA LYS A 332 -7.64 15.78 -16.75
C LYS A 332 -6.76 14.55 -16.82
N ARG A 333 -6.58 13.85 -15.69
CA ARG A 333 -5.79 12.63 -15.67
C ARG A 333 -6.46 11.52 -16.49
N ILE A 334 -5.68 10.89 -17.35
CA ILE A 334 -6.09 9.76 -18.20
C ILE A 334 -5.42 8.45 -17.78
N SER A 335 -4.23 8.52 -17.18
CA SER A 335 -3.51 7.33 -16.73
C SER A 335 -2.66 7.61 -15.50
N MET A 336 -2.31 6.56 -14.78
CA MET A 336 -1.40 6.60 -13.62
C MET A 336 -0.73 5.24 -13.44
N VAL A 337 0.59 5.28 -13.21
CA VAL A 337 1.40 4.12 -12.84
C VAL A 337 2.07 4.44 -11.51
N LYS A 338 2.07 3.48 -10.58
CA LYS A 338 2.85 3.56 -9.34
C LYS A 338 4.24 2.98 -9.59
N THR A 339 5.27 3.71 -9.16
CA THR A 339 6.68 3.30 -9.27
C THR A 339 7.12 2.50 -8.04
#